data_deddeadb970ee42788980a6b8397f13f
#
_entry.id   deddeadb970ee42788980a6b8397f13f
#
_cell.length_a   1.000
_cell.length_b   1.000
_cell.length_c   1.000
_cell.angle_alpha   90.00
_cell.angle_beta   90.00
_cell.angle_gamma   90.00
#
_symmetry.space_group_name_H-M   'P 1'
#
loop_
_entity.id
_entity.type
_entity.pdbx_description
1 polymer ?
#
loop_
_entity_poly.entity_id
_entity_poly.type
_entity_poly.pdbx_seq_one_letter_code
_entity_poly.pdbx_strand_id
1 'polypeptide(L)'
;MADGDQAPRGDAHDERKIPITGLTDADGRLEPAKDPRSTASSAPRKGSGAAFDKPIPPSHRLQHTVMVIMAILLTGVSSGVVGGLLGRINIAIEVLAFGRHVSTSTSGIGEVTFWRRLCAPVIGAAMAGLAWGFLRRREVVTVRATLDAKQPRRLDPLVQLIDAFAQLIIVGSGSSLGREAAPRQLAAVSAQWVAEVCEADFPLRRTLIASATGAGLAAVYNVPFAGALYALELTLRPNPRTRQGWQQIAICTTVSLLATAMAWLTNHNAPTYIPGPAETAGWGTWGRVALLGLAVLLVGPLAGMVFSHAKRVNPKAHHLYWTVPLGGVI
;
A
#
# COMPACT_ATOMS: atom_id res chain seq x y z
N MET A 1 -43.52 -3.12 -63.28
CA MET A 1 -44.13 -4.25 -62.55
C MET A 1 -43.05 -4.77 -61.63
N ALA A 2 -43.13 -4.27 -60.49
CA ALA A 2 -43.34 -4.88 -59.15
C ALA A 2 -42.03 -5.46 -58.57
N ASP A 3 -41.59 -4.79 -57.61
CA ASP A 3 -41.51 -5.12 -56.18
C ASP A 3 -40.37 -6.08 -55.84
N GLY A 4 -39.40 -5.71 -55.13
CA GLY A 4 -39.36 -5.17 -53.78
C GLY A 4 -38.93 -6.30 -52.87
N ASP A 5 -37.73 -6.33 -52.37
CA ASP A 5 -37.55 -6.63 -50.94
C ASP A 5 -36.09 -6.39 -50.52
N GLN A 6 -35.90 -5.33 -49.74
CA GLN A 6 -34.66 -5.06 -49.07
C GLN A 6 -34.80 -5.62 -47.66
N ALA A 7 -34.00 -6.64 -47.32
CA ALA A 7 -33.81 -7.08 -45.93
C ALA A 7 -32.79 -6.19 -45.21
N PRO A 8 -33.03 -5.73 -43.98
CA PRO A 8 -32.11 -4.88 -43.24
C PRO A 8 -31.00 -5.69 -42.56
N ARG A 9 -29.78 -5.15 -42.64
CA ARG A 9 -28.61 -5.60 -41.88
C ARG A 9 -28.84 -5.32 -40.40
N GLY A 10 -28.89 -6.37 -39.61
CA GLY A 10 -28.97 -6.29 -38.15
C GLY A 10 -27.60 -6.08 -37.55
N ASP A 11 -27.41 -4.90 -36.91
CA ASP A 11 -26.32 -4.65 -36.01
C ASP A 11 -26.62 -5.33 -34.67
N ALA A 12 -25.86 -6.35 -34.36
CA ALA A 12 -25.92 -7.05 -33.07
C ALA A 12 -25.01 -6.36 -32.06
N HIS A 13 -25.50 -5.30 -31.41
CA HIS A 13 -25.01 -4.85 -30.10
C HIS A 13 -25.90 -5.47 -29.02
N ASP A 14 -25.47 -6.58 -28.45
CA ASP A 14 -26.08 -7.19 -27.26
C ASP A 14 -25.67 -6.39 -25.99
N GLU A 15 -26.31 -5.25 -25.80
CA GLU A 15 -26.39 -4.61 -24.50
C GLU A 15 -27.46 -5.32 -23.69
N ARG A 16 -27.07 -6.20 -22.74
CA ARG A 16 -27.97 -6.73 -21.74
C ARG A 16 -28.49 -5.60 -20.86
N LYS A 17 -29.56 -4.97 -21.31
CA LYS A 17 -30.39 -4.09 -20.49
C LYS A 17 -31.06 -4.96 -19.42
N ILE A 18 -30.70 -4.72 -18.17
CA ILE A 18 -31.44 -5.21 -17.02
C ILE A 18 -32.86 -4.62 -17.14
N PRO A 19 -33.91 -5.41 -17.19
CA PRO A 19 -35.27 -4.88 -17.28
C PRO A 19 -35.61 -4.17 -15.95
N ILE A 20 -35.75 -2.85 -16.02
CA ILE A 20 -36.37 -2.06 -14.95
C ILE A 20 -37.89 -2.28 -15.10
N THR A 21 -38.42 -3.28 -14.40
CA THR A 21 -39.85 -3.45 -14.23
C THR A 21 -40.34 -2.41 -13.24
N GLY A 22 -40.66 -1.21 -13.73
CA GLY A 22 -41.46 -0.23 -13.01
C GLY A 22 -42.93 -0.66 -13.12
N LEU A 23 -43.59 -0.93 -11.98
CA LEU A 23 -45.05 -1.02 -11.90
C LEU A 23 -45.59 0.40 -12.09
N THR A 24 -46.40 0.57 -13.13
CA THR A 24 -47.23 1.77 -13.33
C THR A 24 -48.55 1.58 -12.60
N ASP A 25 -49.04 2.63 -11.92
CA ASP A 25 -50.38 2.64 -11.34
C ASP A 25 -51.48 2.64 -12.43
N ALA A 26 -52.72 2.50 -12.01
CA ALA A 26 -53.88 2.43 -12.89
C ALA A 26 -54.07 3.68 -13.79
N ASP A 27 -53.34 4.78 -13.51
CA ASP A 27 -53.36 6.04 -14.27
C ASP A 27 -52.11 6.24 -15.16
N GLY A 28 -51.25 5.21 -15.31
CA GLY A 28 -50.10 5.26 -16.20
C GLY A 28 -48.92 6.12 -15.68
N ARG A 29 -48.88 6.48 -14.40
CA ARG A 29 -47.79 7.20 -13.78
C ARG A 29 -46.78 6.22 -13.17
N LEU A 30 -45.49 6.47 -13.37
CA LEU A 30 -44.40 5.73 -12.73
C LEU A 30 -44.48 5.96 -11.21
N GLU A 31 -44.78 4.95 -10.43
CA GLU A 31 -44.57 5.00 -8.99
C GLU A 31 -43.10 5.29 -8.71
N PRO A 32 -42.79 6.26 -7.83
CA PRO A 32 -41.43 6.45 -7.39
C PRO A 32 -40.95 5.18 -6.72
N ALA A 33 -39.81 4.66 -7.15
CA ALA A 33 -39.22 3.43 -6.62
C ALA A 33 -39.22 3.52 -5.09
N LYS A 34 -40.00 2.66 -4.41
CA LYS A 34 -40.02 2.56 -2.95
C LYS A 34 -38.59 2.28 -2.50
N ASP A 35 -37.99 3.22 -1.77
CA ASP A 35 -36.71 3.04 -1.10
C ASP A 35 -36.79 1.76 -0.27
N PRO A 36 -35.97 0.72 -0.53
CA PRO A 36 -35.99 -0.51 0.25
C PRO A 36 -35.73 -0.28 1.75
N ARG A 37 -35.37 0.94 2.14
CA ARG A 37 -35.17 1.35 3.54
C ARG A 37 -36.43 1.80 4.25
N SER A 38 -37.56 2.07 3.54
CA SER A 38 -38.77 2.60 4.13
C SER A 38 -39.75 1.52 4.69
N THR A 39 -39.52 0.25 4.39
CA THR A 39 -40.33 -0.86 4.92
C THR A 39 -39.69 -1.61 6.09
N ALA A 40 -38.52 -1.18 6.56
CA ALA A 40 -37.97 -1.65 7.82
C ALA A 40 -38.72 -0.96 8.94
N SER A 41 -39.78 -1.63 9.43
CA SER A 41 -40.50 -1.32 10.65
C SER A 41 -39.56 -0.77 11.72
N SER A 42 -39.87 0.41 12.24
CA SER A 42 -39.21 1.08 13.37
C SER A 42 -39.42 0.38 14.71
N ALA A 43 -39.41 -0.95 14.74
CA ALA A 43 -39.26 -1.70 15.97
C ALA A 43 -37.77 -1.67 16.36
N PRO A 44 -37.40 -1.15 17.55
CA PRO A 44 -36.01 -1.18 17.98
C PRO A 44 -35.62 -2.65 18.13
N ARG A 45 -34.67 -3.12 17.28
CA ARG A 45 -34.04 -4.41 17.49
C ARG A 45 -33.24 -4.36 18.80
N LYS A 46 -33.94 -4.62 19.90
CA LYS A 46 -33.34 -5.05 21.15
C LYS A 46 -32.66 -6.38 20.88
N GLY A 47 -31.35 -6.39 20.68
CA GLY A 47 -30.69 -7.68 20.62
C GLY A 47 -29.27 -7.76 20.06
N SER A 48 -28.66 -6.70 19.54
CA SER A 48 -27.27 -6.83 19.05
C SER A 48 -26.22 -6.01 19.82
N GLY A 49 -26.62 -5.17 20.77
CA GLY A 49 -25.72 -4.41 21.64
C GLY A 49 -25.28 -5.14 22.90
N ALA A 50 -25.97 -6.21 23.29
CA ALA A 50 -25.75 -6.86 24.60
C ALA A 50 -24.71 -7.99 24.58
N ALA A 51 -24.16 -8.36 23.41
CA ALA A 51 -23.15 -9.42 23.34
C ALA A 51 -21.71 -8.93 23.61
N PHE A 52 -21.49 -7.61 23.52
CA PHE A 52 -20.15 -7.03 23.73
C PHE A 52 -19.87 -6.52 25.14
N ASP A 53 -20.86 -6.53 26.02
CA ASP A 53 -20.77 -5.92 27.35
C ASP A 53 -20.78 -6.95 28.50
N LYS A 54 -20.53 -8.24 28.22
CA LYS A 54 -20.28 -9.20 29.29
C LYS A 54 -18.87 -8.95 29.84
N PRO A 55 -18.73 -8.61 31.13
CA PRO A 55 -17.40 -8.45 31.72
C PRO A 55 -16.63 -9.77 31.60
N ILE A 56 -15.50 -9.71 30.89
CA ILE A 56 -14.58 -10.85 30.70
C ILE A 56 -14.12 -11.29 32.11
N PRO A 57 -14.25 -12.58 32.45
CA PRO A 57 -13.76 -13.10 33.73
C PRO A 57 -12.29 -12.76 33.96
N PRO A 58 -11.83 -12.51 35.18
CA PRO A 58 -10.46 -12.05 35.45
C PRO A 58 -9.37 -12.99 34.88
N SER A 59 -9.60 -14.29 34.86
CA SER A 59 -8.69 -15.27 34.23
C SER A 59 -8.56 -15.08 32.69
N HIS A 60 -9.63 -14.75 32.01
CA HIS A 60 -9.61 -14.48 30.58
C HIS A 60 -9.05 -13.09 30.23
N ARG A 61 -9.11 -12.12 31.17
CA ARG A 61 -8.51 -10.79 30.94
C ARG A 61 -6.99 -10.86 30.85
N LEU A 62 -6.35 -11.64 31.71
CA LEU A 62 -4.91 -11.82 31.67
C LEU A 62 -4.47 -12.48 30.36
N GLN A 63 -5.14 -13.57 29.98
CA GLN A 63 -4.87 -14.26 28.72
C GLN A 63 -5.04 -13.33 27.52
N HIS A 64 -6.14 -12.58 27.44
CA HIS A 64 -6.36 -11.61 26.37
C HIS A 64 -5.28 -10.52 26.33
N THR A 65 -4.88 -9.98 27.49
CA THR A 65 -3.82 -8.97 27.57
C THR A 65 -2.47 -9.53 27.08
N VAL A 66 -2.13 -10.75 27.49
CA VAL A 66 -0.91 -11.43 27.03
C VAL A 66 -0.93 -11.64 25.51
N MET A 67 -2.05 -12.09 24.96
CA MET A 67 -2.20 -12.29 23.51
C MET A 67 -2.06 -10.98 22.73
N VAL A 68 -2.63 -9.88 23.22
CA VAL A 68 -2.46 -8.55 22.60
C VAL A 68 -1.00 -8.09 22.63
N ILE A 69 -0.31 -8.24 23.76
CA ILE A 69 1.11 -7.89 23.88
C ILE A 69 1.94 -8.76 22.93
N MET A 70 1.71 -10.07 22.90
CA MET A 70 2.39 -10.98 21.98
C MET A 70 2.15 -10.61 20.53
N ALA A 71 0.93 -10.25 20.14
CA ALA A 71 0.61 -9.83 18.80
C ALA A 71 1.37 -8.55 18.40
N ILE A 72 1.49 -7.57 19.30
CA ILE A 72 2.25 -6.34 19.07
C ILE A 72 3.74 -6.65 18.91
N LEU A 73 4.32 -7.45 19.81
CA LEU A 73 5.73 -7.82 19.76
C LEU A 73 6.07 -8.62 18.50
N LEU A 74 5.28 -9.64 18.17
CA LEU A 74 5.47 -10.46 16.99
C LEU A 74 5.31 -9.64 15.69
N THR A 75 4.37 -8.70 15.66
CA THR A 75 4.19 -7.80 14.51
C THR A 75 5.41 -6.90 14.33
N GLY A 76 5.97 -6.33 15.39
CA GLY A 76 7.19 -5.54 15.33
C GLY A 76 8.39 -6.33 14.86
N VAL A 77 8.61 -7.50 15.46
CA VAL A 77 9.72 -8.41 15.11
C VAL A 77 9.59 -8.86 13.64
N SER A 78 8.43 -9.38 13.23
CA SER A 78 8.23 -9.86 11.85
C SER A 78 8.37 -8.75 10.82
N SER A 79 7.84 -7.56 11.10
CA SER A 79 8.01 -6.39 10.22
C SER A 79 9.47 -5.97 10.08
N GLY A 80 10.24 -6.02 11.18
CA GLY A 80 11.67 -5.71 11.19
C GLY A 80 12.50 -6.73 10.40
N VAL A 81 12.22 -8.02 10.58
CA VAL A 81 12.86 -9.10 9.81
C VAL A 81 12.54 -8.94 8.32
N VAL A 82 11.29 -8.72 7.97
CA VAL A 82 10.86 -8.48 6.57
C VAL A 82 11.59 -7.28 5.99
N GLY A 83 11.60 -6.14 6.70
CA GLY A 83 12.28 -4.93 6.21
C GLY A 83 13.79 -5.13 6.04
N GLY A 84 14.45 -5.73 7.02
CA GLY A 84 15.89 -6.02 6.95
C GLY A 84 16.24 -6.97 5.79
N LEU A 85 15.44 -8.03 5.60
CA LEU A 85 15.62 -8.98 4.50
C LEU A 85 15.44 -8.32 3.14
N LEU A 86 14.39 -7.51 2.96
CA LEU A 86 14.13 -6.80 1.72
C LEU A 86 15.22 -5.78 1.39
N GLY A 87 15.79 -5.11 2.40
CA GLY A 87 16.95 -4.26 2.24
C GLY A 87 18.15 -5.02 1.65
N ARG A 88 18.44 -6.21 2.18
CA ARG A 88 19.53 -7.06 1.65
C ARG A 88 19.25 -7.60 0.26
N ILE A 89 18.01 -8.00 -0.01
CA ILE A 89 17.59 -8.44 -1.36
C ILE A 89 17.77 -7.31 -2.37
N ASN A 90 17.38 -6.08 -2.01
CA ASN A 90 17.57 -4.93 -2.88
C ASN A 90 19.07 -4.70 -3.20
N ILE A 91 19.95 -4.76 -2.20
CA ILE A 91 21.40 -4.67 -2.39
C ILE A 91 21.89 -5.80 -3.31
N ALA A 92 21.44 -7.03 -3.13
CA ALA A 92 21.82 -8.14 -3.98
C ALA A 92 21.39 -7.92 -5.44
N ILE A 93 20.20 -7.39 -5.68
CA ILE A 93 19.71 -7.04 -7.01
C ILE A 93 20.59 -5.92 -7.62
N GLU A 94 20.93 -4.88 -6.87
CA GLU A 94 21.84 -3.81 -7.34
C GLU A 94 23.21 -4.37 -7.72
N VAL A 95 23.79 -5.23 -6.90
CA VAL A 95 25.08 -5.87 -7.17
C VAL A 95 25.01 -6.75 -8.42
N LEU A 96 23.92 -7.48 -8.61
CA LEU A 96 23.69 -8.28 -9.81
C LEU A 96 23.57 -7.40 -11.06
N ALA A 97 22.79 -6.32 -10.97
CA ALA A 97 22.54 -5.40 -12.08
C ALA A 97 23.79 -4.59 -12.48
N PHE A 98 24.46 -4.01 -11.50
CA PHE A 98 25.55 -3.06 -11.72
C PHE A 98 26.95 -3.59 -11.42
N GLY A 99 27.05 -4.78 -10.80
CA GLY A 99 28.32 -5.36 -10.37
C GLY A 99 28.85 -4.79 -9.05
N ARG A 100 28.14 -3.86 -8.44
CA ARG A 100 28.48 -3.20 -7.18
C ARG A 100 27.25 -2.58 -6.52
N HIS A 101 27.34 -2.25 -5.24
CA HIS A 101 26.32 -1.50 -4.52
C HIS A 101 26.43 -0.01 -4.88
N VAL A 102 25.39 0.56 -5.47
CA VAL A 102 25.38 1.92 -6.03
C VAL A 102 24.55 2.90 -5.22
N SER A 103 23.55 2.44 -4.46
CA SER A 103 22.57 3.32 -3.83
C SER A 103 23.09 4.17 -2.67
N THR A 104 24.28 3.87 -2.13
CA THR A 104 24.89 4.63 -1.02
C THR A 104 25.90 5.69 -1.48
N SER A 105 26.27 5.72 -2.76
CA SER A 105 27.30 6.62 -3.28
C SER A 105 26.80 7.40 -4.48
N THR A 106 26.84 8.72 -4.43
CA THR A 106 26.49 9.60 -5.55
C THR A 106 27.43 9.43 -6.75
N SER A 107 28.66 9.00 -6.52
CA SER A 107 29.67 8.71 -7.58
C SER A 107 29.59 7.27 -8.11
N GLY A 108 28.94 6.36 -7.37
CA GLY A 108 28.96 4.92 -7.65
C GLY A 108 28.44 4.52 -9.03
N ILE A 109 27.40 5.19 -9.52
CA ILE A 109 26.82 4.89 -10.83
C ILE A 109 27.69 5.36 -11.99
N GLY A 110 28.51 6.40 -11.80
CA GLY A 110 29.45 6.91 -12.82
C GLY A 110 30.52 5.91 -13.19
N GLU A 111 30.90 5.04 -12.26
CA GLU A 111 31.96 4.02 -12.47
C GLU A 111 31.41 2.71 -13.08
N VAL A 112 30.09 2.59 -13.24
CA VAL A 112 29.46 1.43 -13.87
C VAL A 112 29.59 1.54 -15.40
N THR A 113 29.87 0.41 -16.06
CA THR A 113 29.97 0.34 -17.52
C THR A 113 28.69 0.84 -18.18
N PHE A 114 28.81 1.63 -19.25
CA PHE A 114 27.71 2.22 -20.00
C PHE A 114 26.60 1.22 -20.33
N TRP A 115 26.95 0.04 -20.83
CA TRP A 115 25.97 -1.00 -21.20
C TRP A 115 25.16 -1.51 -20.01
N ARG A 116 25.76 -1.64 -18.81
CA ARG A 116 25.02 -2.03 -17.61
C ARG A 116 24.04 -0.93 -17.19
N ARG A 117 24.45 0.33 -17.25
CA ARG A 117 23.58 1.47 -16.93
C ARG A 117 22.38 1.57 -17.85
N LEU A 118 22.55 1.21 -19.13
CA LEU A 118 21.49 1.24 -20.12
C LEU A 118 20.58 0.01 -20.04
N CYS A 119 21.17 -1.19 -19.98
CA CYS A 119 20.41 -2.44 -20.09
C CYS A 119 19.71 -2.85 -18.78
N ALA A 120 20.34 -2.58 -17.61
CA ALA A 120 19.77 -3.04 -16.33
C ALA A 120 18.37 -2.49 -16.05
N PRO A 121 18.08 -1.17 -16.20
CA PRO A 121 16.74 -0.64 -16.00
C PRO A 121 15.72 -1.22 -17.00
N VAL A 122 16.10 -1.41 -18.25
CA VAL A 122 15.23 -1.96 -19.30
C VAL A 122 14.84 -3.41 -18.98
N ILE A 123 15.83 -4.23 -18.64
CA ILE A 123 15.61 -5.64 -18.26
C ILE A 123 14.75 -5.73 -17.00
N GLY A 124 15.08 -4.95 -15.96
CA GLY A 124 14.32 -4.92 -14.72
C GLY A 124 12.87 -4.45 -14.94
N ALA A 125 12.68 -3.42 -15.76
CA ALA A 125 11.35 -2.94 -16.12
C ALA A 125 10.56 -3.98 -16.94
N ALA A 126 11.21 -4.71 -17.85
CA ALA A 126 10.58 -5.80 -18.60
C ALA A 126 10.11 -6.94 -17.67
N MET A 127 10.97 -7.36 -16.75
CA MET A 127 10.63 -8.40 -15.76
C MET A 127 9.47 -7.98 -14.86
N ALA A 128 9.51 -6.75 -14.33
CA ALA A 128 8.43 -6.20 -13.52
C ALA A 128 7.12 -6.05 -14.31
N GLY A 129 7.21 -5.59 -15.56
CA GLY A 129 6.07 -5.45 -16.47
C GLY A 129 5.37 -6.79 -16.76
N LEU A 130 6.16 -7.86 -16.96
CA LEU A 130 5.63 -9.23 -17.10
C LEU A 130 4.92 -9.69 -15.82
N ALA A 131 5.55 -9.51 -14.65
CA ALA A 131 4.97 -9.86 -13.37
C ALA A 131 3.65 -9.11 -13.12
N TRP A 132 3.63 -7.80 -13.30
CA TRP A 132 2.42 -6.98 -13.12
C TRP A 132 1.36 -7.26 -14.17
N GLY A 133 1.73 -7.52 -15.41
CA GLY A 133 0.80 -7.95 -16.46
C GLY A 133 0.11 -9.27 -16.11
N PHE A 134 0.84 -10.20 -15.48
CA PHE A 134 0.26 -11.44 -14.98
C PHE A 134 -0.65 -11.20 -13.76
N LEU A 135 -0.20 -10.41 -12.78
CA LEU A 135 -0.96 -10.10 -11.56
C LEU A 135 -2.27 -9.38 -11.85
N ARG A 136 -2.29 -8.44 -12.80
CA ARG A 136 -3.51 -7.69 -13.15
C ARG A 136 -4.60 -8.52 -13.82
N ARG A 137 -4.31 -9.74 -14.24
CA ARG A 137 -5.33 -10.71 -14.68
C ARG A 137 -6.10 -11.33 -13.51
N ARG A 138 -5.60 -11.13 -12.28
CA ARG A 138 -6.23 -11.59 -11.04
C ARG A 138 -6.79 -10.40 -10.27
N GLU A 139 -7.81 -10.65 -9.45
CA GLU A 139 -8.31 -9.64 -8.53
C GLU A 139 -7.30 -9.47 -7.39
N VAL A 140 -6.52 -8.38 -7.43
CA VAL A 140 -5.49 -8.10 -6.41
C VAL A 140 -6.11 -7.27 -5.31
N VAL A 141 -6.22 -7.84 -4.11
CA VAL A 141 -6.63 -7.13 -2.91
C VAL A 141 -5.43 -6.32 -2.39
N THR A 142 -5.54 -5.00 -2.42
CA THR A 142 -4.48 -4.12 -1.90
C THR A 142 -4.57 -3.99 -0.37
N VAL A 143 -3.44 -3.63 0.27
CA VAL A 143 -3.40 -3.35 1.72
C VAL A 143 -4.42 -2.28 2.08
N ARG A 144 -4.55 -1.22 1.28
CA ARG A 144 -5.54 -0.16 1.51
C ARG A 144 -6.97 -0.69 1.44
N ALA A 145 -7.30 -1.50 0.44
CA ALA A 145 -8.62 -2.12 0.34
C ALA A 145 -8.95 -3.02 1.53
N THR A 146 -7.94 -3.70 2.10
CA THR A 146 -8.09 -4.50 3.33
C THR A 146 -8.39 -3.62 4.54
N LEU A 147 -7.72 -2.47 4.66
CA LEU A 147 -7.88 -1.56 5.81
C LEU A 147 -9.16 -0.72 5.74
N ASP A 148 -9.60 -0.35 4.54
CA ASP A 148 -10.85 0.41 4.33
C ASP A 148 -12.11 -0.49 4.35
N ALA A 149 -11.94 -1.81 4.32
CA ALA A 149 -13.05 -2.76 4.32
C ALA A 149 -13.80 -2.76 5.66
N LYS A 150 -15.13 -2.85 5.59
CA LYS A 150 -16.01 -3.03 6.77
C LYS A 150 -16.00 -4.46 7.31
N GLN A 151 -15.56 -5.41 6.50
CA GLN A 151 -15.42 -6.83 6.83
C GLN A 151 -13.97 -7.26 6.63
N PRO A 152 -13.50 -8.30 7.35
CA PRO A 152 -12.14 -8.79 7.19
C PRO A 152 -11.88 -9.23 5.74
N ARG A 153 -11.03 -8.50 5.03
CA ARG A 153 -10.45 -8.94 3.76
C ARG A 153 -9.08 -9.53 4.02
N ARG A 154 -8.73 -10.56 3.29
CA ARG A 154 -7.44 -11.23 3.42
C ARG A 154 -6.52 -10.81 2.27
N LEU A 155 -5.29 -10.44 2.61
CA LEU A 155 -4.23 -10.26 1.63
C LEU A 155 -3.77 -11.65 1.17
N ASP A 156 -3.66 -11.83 -0.14
CA ASP A 156 -3.06 -13.05 -0.71
C ASP A 156 -1.53 -12.95 -0.60
N PRO A 157 -0.86 -13.81 0.22
CA PRO A 157 0.57 -13.69 0.44
C PRO A 157 1.39 -13.86 -0.84
N LEU A 158 0.98 -14.76 -1.74
CA LEU A 158 1.71 -15.02 -2.97
C LEU A 158 1.63 -13.84 -3.93
N VAL A 159 0.45 -13.24 -4.07
CA VAL A 159 0.24 -12.06 -4.91
C VAL A 159 1.07 -10.87 -4.39
N GLN A 160 1.04 -10.64 -3.07
CA GLN A 160 1.83 -9.57 -2.44
C GLN A 160 3.34 -9.82 -2.57
N LEU A 161 3.78 -11.07 -2.48
CA LEU A 161 5.17 -11.45 -2.65
C LEU A 161 5.66 -11.18 -4.08
N ILE A 162 4.92 -11.64 -5.09
CA ILE A 162 5.27 -11.41 -6.50
C ILE A 162 5.32 -9.91 -6.81
N ASP A 163 4.35 -9.13 -6.32
CA ASP A 163 4.30 -7.69 -6.51
C ASP A 163 5.50 -6.99 -5.84
N ALA A 164 5.82 -7.36 -4.60
CA ALA A 164 6.97 -6.83 -3.89
C ALA A 164 8.31 -7.15 -4.59
N PHE A 165 8.48 -8.37 -5.09
CA PHE A 165 9.68 -8.74 -5.84
C PHE A 165 9.78 -7.99 -7.18
N ALA A 166 8.66 -7.82 -7.90
CA ALA A 166 8.65 -7.03 -9.12
C ALA A 166 9.10 -5.57 -8.85
N GLN A 167 8.63 -4.98 -7.73
CA GLN A 167 9.06 -3.66 -7.30
C GLN A 167 10.55 -3.61 -6.95
N LEU A 168 11.08 -4.60 -6.22
CA LEU A 168 12.51 -4.65 -5.88
C LEU A 168 13.39 -4.80 -7.13
N ILE A 169 12.99 -5.62 -8.08
CA ILE A 169 13.71 -5.85 -9.33
C ILE A 169 13.80 -4.54 -10.12
N ILE A 170 12.67 -3.84 -10.32
CA ILE A 170 12.67 -2.61 -11.11
C ILE A 170 13.45 -1.49 -10.41
N VAL A 171 13.38 -1.38 -9.10
CA VAL A 171 14.11 -0.38 -8.31
C VAL A 171 15.59 -0.71 -8.24
N GLY A 172 15.94 -1.94 -7.91
CA GLY A 172 17.32 -2.40 -7.79
C GLY A 172 18.08 -2.41 -9.13
N SER A 173 17.35 -2.47 -10.26
CA SER A 173 17.93 -2.31 -11.59
C SER A 173 18.11 -0.84 -12.02
N GLY A 174 17.76 0.15 -11.17
CA GLY A 174 18.03 1.57 -11.37
C GLY A 174 16.89 2.40 -11.93
N SER A 175 15.68 1.85 -12.05
CA SER A 175 14.51 2.65 -12.42
C SER A 175 14.11 3.60 -11.30
N SER A 176 13.71 4.83 -11.67
CA SER A 176 13.30 5.88 -10.72
C SER A 176 11.91 5.61 -10.12
N LEU A 177 11.73 4.44 -9.49
CA LEU A 177 10.57 4.10 -8.69
C LEU A 177 10.97 4.06 -7.21
N GLY A 178 10.03 4.45 -6.34
CA GLY A 178 10.26 4.33 -4.90
C GLY A 178 10.20 2.88 -4.43
N ARG A 179 11.13 2.52 -3.55
CA ARG A 179 11.22 1.17 -2.93
C ARG A 179 10.35 1.00 -1.68
N GLU A 180 9.42 1.95 -1.44
CA GLU A 180 8.64 2.00 -0.21
C GLU A 180 7.50 0.99 -0.17
N ALA A 181 6.97 0.57 -1.32
CA ALA A 181 5.76 -0.22 -1.36
C ALA A 181 6.00 -1.68 -0.98
N ALA A 182 7.09 -2.30 -1.42
CA ALA A 182 7.42 -3.68 -1.11
C ALA A 182 7.51 -3.99 0.40
N PRO A 183 8.27 -3.24 1.22
CA PRO A 183 8.34 -3.48 2.66
C PRO A 183 7.00 -3.23 3.37
N ARG A 184 6.21 -2.25 2.94
CA ARG A 184 4.88 -2.00 3.51
C ARG A 184 3.93 -3.16 3.27
N GLN A 185 3.93 -3.71 2.06
CA GLN A 185 3.06 -4.81 1.68
C GLN A 185 3.42 -6.11 2.41
N LEU A 186 4.68 -6.50 2.43
CA LEU A 186 5.09 -7.74 3.04
C LEU A 186 5.04 -7.68 4.58
N ALA A 187 5.32 -6.53 5.19
CA ALA A 187 5.07 -6.33 6.61
C ALA A 187 3.57 -6.41 6.95
N ALA A 188 2.67 -5.89 6.11
CA ALA A 188 1.23 -6.04 6.30
C ALA A 188 0.78 -7.51 6.21
N VAL A 189 1.35 -8.29 5.30
CA VAL A 189 1.10 -9.75 5.19
C VAL A 189 1.58 -10.47 6.44
N SER A 190 2.79 -10.17 6.94
CA SER A 190 3.29 -10.78 8.18
C SER A 190 2.42 -10.45 9.39
N ALA A 191 1.95 -9.20 9.51
CA ALA A 191 1.04 -8.78 10.56
C ALA A 191 -0.34 -9.45 10.45
N GLN A 192 -0.83 -9.67 9.24
CA GLN A 192 -2.06 -10.45 9.04
C GLN A 192 -1.91 -11.87 9.59
N TRP A 193 -0.80 -12.52 9.29
CA TRP A 193 -0.51 -13.86 9.80
C TRP A 193 -0.37 -13.87 11.32
N VAL A 194 0.34 -12.89 11.91
CA VAL A 194 0.43 -12.73 13.38
C VAL A 194 -0.96 -12.54 14.00
N ALA A 195 -1.79 -11.69 13.40
CA ALA A 195 -3.15 -11.44 13.89
C ALA A 195 -4.03 -12.70 13.82
N GLU A 196 -3.83 -13.57 12.84
CA GLU A 196 -4.53 -14.85 12.72
C GLU A 196 -4.06 -15.84 13.80
N VAL A 197 -2.75 -15.97 14.03
CA VAL A 197 -2.17 -16.86 15.05
C VAL A 197 -2.54 -16.41 16.47
N CYS A 198 -2.60 -15.10 16.72
CA CYS A 198 -2.99 -14.54 18.00
C CYS A 198 -4.51 -14.36 18.16
N GLU A 199 -5.33 -14.87 17.24
CA GLU A 199 -6.78 -14.74 17.25
C GLU A 199 -7.27 -13.31 17.51
N ALA A 200 -6.54 -12.33 16.95
CA ALA A 200 -6.82 -10.91 17.16
C ALA A 200 -8.21 -10.54 16.60
N ASP A 201 -8.99 -9.82 17.38
CA ASP A 201 -10.27 -9.27 16.96
C ASP A 201 -10.09 -8.29 15.79
N PHE A 202 -11.17 -7.98 15.08
CA PHE A 202 -11.10 -7.18 13.86
C PHE A 202 -10.48 -5.78 14.08
N PRO A 203 -10.80 -5.01 15.13
CA PRO A 203 -10.16 -3.74 15.43
C PRO A 203 -8.66 -3.85 15.67
N LEU A 204 -8.21 -4.84 16.44
CA LEU A 204 -6.79 -5.07 16.71
C LEU A 204 -6.08 -5.54 15.45
N ARG A 205 -6.63 -6.50 14.70
CA ARG A 205 -6.09 -6.96 13.41
C ARG A 205 -5.86 -5.79 12.44
N ARG A 206 -6.85 -4.91 12.30
CA ARG A 206 -6.74 -3.71 11.47
C ARG A 206 -5.60 -2.80 11.94
N THR A 207 -5.48 -2.60 13.25
CA THR A 207 -4.40 -1.78 13.84
C THR A 207 -3.04 -2.41 13.62
N LEU A 208 -2.88 -3.72 13.79
CA LEU A 208 -1.62 -4.43 13.56
C LEU A 208 -1.18 -4.36 12.09
N ILE A 209 -2.09 -4.63 11.15
CA ILE A 209 -1.80 -4.54 9.71
C ILE A 209 -1.38 -3.12 9.33
N ALA A 210 -2.09 -2.11 9.83
CA ALA A 210 -1.76 -0.71 9.57
C ALA A 210 -0.41 -0.31 10.19
N SER A 211 -0.14 -0.71 11.44
CA SER A 211 1.14 -0.48 12.11
C SER A 211 2.30 -1.09 11.35
N ALA A 212 2.11 -2.32 10.86
CA ALA A 212 3.13 -3.04 10.11
C ALA A 212 3.50 -2.34 8.79
N THR A 213 2.56 -1.66 8.12
CA THR A 213 2.90 -0.89 6.91
C THR A 213 3.92 0.20 7.20
N GLY A 214 3.75 0.93 8.30
CA GLY A 214 4.72 1.93 8.74
C GLY A 214 6.00 1.32 9.29
N ALA A 215 5.89 0.22 10.03
CA ALA A 215 7.02 -0.50 10.60
C ALA A 215 7.95 -1.10 9.55
N GLY A 216 7.41 -1.65 8.46
CA GLY A 216 8.20 -2.12 7.32
C GLY A 216 9.00 -0.98 6.67
N LEU A 217 8.40 0.20 6.56
CA LEU A 217 9.07 1.40 6.07
C LEU A 217 10.19 1.84 7.05
N ALA A 218 9.87 1.89 8.35
CA ALA A 218 10.81 2.25 9.40
C ALA A 218 12.04 1.34 9.42
N ALA A 219 11.84 0.04 9.24
CA ALA A 219 12.90 -0.96 9.23
C ALA A 219 13.87 -0.77 8.05
N VAL A 220 13.35 -0.47 6.85
CA VAL A 220 14.18 -0.29 5.65
C VAL A 220 14.98 1.01 5.69
N TYR A 221 14.35 2.10 6.16
CA TYR A 221 14.97 3.43 6.12
C TYR A 221 15.62 3.86 7.45
N ASN A 222 15.53 3.04 8.50
CA ASN A 222 16.02 3.38 9.84
C ASN A 222 15.36 4.64 10.42
N VAL A 223 14.02 4.77 10.26
CA VAL A 223 13.25 5.96 10.63
C VAL A 223 12.02 5.60 11.47
N PRO A 224 12.20 5.17 12.74
CA PRO A 224 11.13 4.60 13.56
C PRO A 224 9.93 5.54 13.74
N PHE A 225 10.17 6.81 14.00
CA PHE A 225 9.09 7.78 14.22
C PHE A 225 8.35 8.13 12.91
N ALA A 226 9.07 8.27 11.79
CA ALA A 226 8.45 8.52 10.49
C ALA A 226 7.58 7.34 10.05
N GLY A 227 8.00 6.11 10.33
CA GLY A 227 7.18 4.92 10.08
C GLY A 227 5.92 4.89 10.94
N ALA A 228 6.02 5.22 12.24
CA ALA A 228 4.86 5.34 13.11
C ALA A 228 3.88 6.42 12.61
N LEU A 229 4.37 7.60 12.25
CA LEU A 229 3.57 8.69 11.69
C LEU A 229 2.90 8.27 10.37
N TYR A 230 3.62 7.57 9.49
CA TYR A 230 3.03 7.02 8.27
C TYR A 230 1.80 6.15 8.56
N ALA A 231 1.92 5.22 9.52
CA ALA A 231 0.80 4.36 9.91
C ALA A 231 -0.38 5.16 10.48
N LEU A 232 -0.09 6.18 11.29
CA LEU A 232 -1.11 6.99 11.94
C LEU A 232 -1.81 7.94 10.98
N GLU A 233 -1.08 8.67 10.15
CA GLU A 233 -1.65 9.73 9.31
C GLU A 233 -2.27 9.20 8.01
N LEU A 234 -1.59 8.26 7.36
CA LEU A 234 -2.00 7.78 6.04
C LEU A 234 -2.87 6.53 6.10
N THR A 235 -2.75 5.73 7.18
CA THR A 235 -3.37 4.41 7.22
C THR A 235 -4.54 4.34 8.21
N LEU A 236 -4.33 4.68 9.48
CA LEU A 236 -5.35 4.52 10.54
C LEU A 236 -6.19 5.76 10.79
N ARG A 237 -5.57 6.92 10.82
CA ARG A 237 -6.18 8.21 11.19
C ARG A 237 -6.95 8.14 12.52
N PRO A 238 -6.27 7.77 13.63
CA PRO A 238 -6.90 7.61 14.92
C PRO A 238 -7.45 8.94 15.44
N ASN A 239 -8.56 8.87 16.17
CA ASN A 239 -9.06 10.05 16.88
C ASN A 239 -8.32 10.21 18.23
N PRO A 240 -7.43 11.21 18.40
CA PRO A 240 -6.65 11.37 19.63
C PRO A 240 -7.48 11.77 20.86
N ARG A 241 -8.77 12.07 20.69
CA ARG A 241 -9.69 12.37 21.79
C ARG A 241 -10.26 11.12 22.45
N THR A 242 -10.01 9.94 21.91
CA THR A 242 -10.53 8.68 22.40
C THR A 242 -9.42 7.81 23.01
N ARG A 243 -9.78 6.98 24.01
CA ARG A 243 -8.85 5.99 24.58
C ARG A 243 -8.33 5.02 23.51
N GLN A 244 -9.21 4.62 22.58
CA GLN A 244 -8.84 3.74 21.48
C GLN A 244 -7.81 4.40 20.55
N GLY A 245 -7.94 5.72 20.28
CA GLY A 245 -6.96 6.45 19.46
C GLY A 245 -5.58 6.46 20.11
N TRP A 246 -5.48 6.68 21.42
CA TRP A 246 -4.20 6.60 22.14
C TRP A 246 -3.59 5.20 22.14
N GLN A 247 -4.42 4.15 22.26
CA GLN A 247 -3.95 2.76 22.11
C GLN A 247 -3.37 2.51 20.72
N GLN A 248 -4.04 2.98 19.69
CA GLN A 248 -3.54 2.86 18.31
C GLN A 248 -2.22 3.60 18.11
N ILE A 249 -2.08 4.81 18.66
CA ILE A 249 -0.82 5.57 18.64
C ILE A 249 0.29 4.79 19.34
N ALA A 250 0.04 4.28 20.53
CA ALA A 250 1.01 3.49 21.28
C ALA A 250 1.43 2.22 20.52
N ILE A 251 0.48 1.48 19.95
CA ILE A 251 0.75 0.28 19.17
C ILE A 251 1.60 0.61 17.92
N CYS A 252 1.23 1.62 17.13
CA CYS A 252 2.00 2.01 15.95
C CYS A 252 3.43 2.40 16.29
N THR A 253 3.62 3.18 17.35
CA THR A 253 4.94 3.63 17.80
C THR A 253 5.77 2.45 18.29
N THR A 254 5.20 1.57 19.12
CA THR A 254 5.91 0.39 19.65
C THR A 254 6.31 -0.57 18.53
N VAL A 255 5.38 -0.88 17.60
CA VAL A 255 5.66 -1.77 16.48
C VAL A 255 6.74 -1.21 15.56
N SER A 256 6.71 0.10 15.30
CA SER A 256 7.70 0.77 14.45
C SER A 256 9.10 0.82 15.08
N LEU A 257 9.19 1.15 16.38
CA LEU A 257 10.45 1.13 17.14
C LEU A 257 11.04 -0.28 17.16
N LEU A 258 10.22 -1.27 17.46
CA LEU A 258 10.66 -2.66 17.55
C LEU A 258 11.13 -3.19 16.19
N ALA A 259 10.41 -2.86 15.12
CA ALA A 259 10.81 -3.26 13.77
C ALA A 259 12.14 -2.62 13.36
N THR A 260 12.38 -1.36 13.69
CA THR A 260 13.65 -0.69 13.44
C THR A 260 14.77 -1.34 14.22
N ALA A 261 14.57 -1.62 15.53
CA ALA A 261 15.55 -2.31 16.35
C ALA A 261 15.90 -3.70 15.83
N MET A 262 14.89 -4.45 15.35
CA MET A 262 15.14 -5.77 14.71
C MET A 262 15.90 -5.65 13.41
N ALA A 263 15.63 -4.62 12.60
CA ALA A 263 16.36 -4.37 11.35
C ALA A 263 17.84 -4.04 11.60
N TRP A 264 18.22 -3.51 12.76
CA TRP A 264 19.62 -3.27 13.12
C TRP A 264 20.46 -4.55 13.20
N LEU A 265 19.84 -5.69 13.49
CA LEU A 265 20.53 -6.98 13.47
C LEU A 265 21.04 -7.35 12.06
N THR A 266 20.37 -6.82 11.03
CA THR A 266 20.76 -7.06 9.63
C THR A 266 21.56 -5.90 9.04
N ASN A 267 21.21 -4.67 9.38
CA ASN A 267 21.74 -3.46 8.75
C ASN A 267 22.76 -2.71 9.64
N HIS A 268 23.08 -3.25 10.83
CA HIS A 268 24.06 -2.68 11.77
C HIS A 268 23.85 -1.18 12.10
N ASN A 269 22.57 -0.73 12.12
CA ASN A 269 22.20 0.68 12.31
C ASN A 269 22.87 1.65 11.31
N ALA A 270 23.25 1.15 10.14
CA ALA A 270 23.84 2.00 9.11
C ALA A 270 22.78 2.98 8.54
N PRO A 271 23.15 4.26 8.34
CA PRO A 271 22.25 5.20 7.69
C PRO A 271 21.99 4.78 6.25
N THR A 272 20.74 4.88 5.81
CA THR A 272 20.35 4.53 4.43
C THR A 272 21.01 5.45 3.39
N TYR A 273 21.21 6.70 3.78
CA TYR A 273 21.87 7.72 2.95
C TYR A 273 23.03 8.32 3.74
N ILE A 274 24.20 8.37 3.10
CA ILE A 274 25.37 9.03 3.66
C ILE A 274 25.33 10.46 3.12
N PRO A 275 25.05 11.48 3.97
CA PRO A 275 25.11 12.86 3.53
C PRO A 275 26.57 13.19 3.14
N GLY A 276 26.71 13.95 2.06
CA GLY A 276 28.01 14.53 1.72
C GLY A 276 28.53 15.43 2.85
N PRO A 277 29.81 15.86 2.79
CA PRO A 277 30.37 16.77 3.78
C PRO A 277 29.47 18.01 3.90
N ALA A 278 29.01 18.27 5.13
CA ALA A 278 28.17 19.44 5.40
C ALA A 278 29.03 20.69 5.24
N GLU A 279 28.81 21.44 4.16
CA GLU A 279 29.31 22.80 4.09
C GLU A 279 28.58 23.65 5.15
N THR A 280 29.32 24.52 5.83
CA THR A 280 28.72 25.42 6.82
C THR A 280 27.67 26.31 6.14
N ALA A 281 26.42 26.16 6.53
CA ALA A 281 25.30 26.88 5.95
C ALA A 281 25.39 28.37 6.33
N GLY A 282 25.84 29.21 5.38
CA GLY A 282 25.78 30.67 5.52
C GLY A 282 24.37 31.21 5.23
N TRP A 283 24.14 32.49 5.55
CA TRP A 283 22.85 33.15 5.33
C TRP A 283 22.31 33.02 3.88
N GLY A 284 23.21 33.00 2.87
CA GLY A 284 22.83 32.76 1.47
C GLY A 284 22.28 31.35 1.21
N THR A 285 22.71 30.36 1.98
CA THR A 285 22.18 28.99 1.90
C THR A 285 20.74 28.94 2.44
N TRP A 286 20.48 29.59 3.57
CA TRP A 286 19.14 29.67 4.13
C TRP A 286 18.17 30.41 3.21
N GLY A 287 18.63 31.50 2.53
CA GLY A 287 17.84 32.18 1.53
C GLY A 287 17.46 31.29 0.34
N ARG A 288 18.40 30.48 -0.16
CA ARG A 288 18.14 29.49 -1.22
C ARG A 288 17.17 28.42 -0.80
N VAL A 289 17.31 27.89 0.44
CA VAL A 289 16.39 26.88 1.00
C VAL A 289 14.98 27.46 1.13
N ALA A 290 14.83 28.68 1.61
CA ALA A 290 13.54 29.35 1.72
C ALA A 290 12.88 29.57 0.34
N LEU A 291 13.67 29.98 -0.66
CA LEU A 291 13.20 30.19 -2.04
C LEU A 291 12.77 28.84 -2.67
N LEU A 292 13.54 27.80 -2.46
CA LEU A 292 13.20 26.44 -2.90
C LEU A 292 11.91 25.95 -2.23
N GLY A 293 11.78 26.18 -0.91
CA GLY A 293 10.56 25.85 -0.16
C GLY A 293 9.32 26.55 -0.73
N LEU A 294 9.45 27.83 -1.07
CA LEU A 294 8.39 28.59 -1.71
C LEU A 294 8.03 28.04 -3.10
N ALA A 295 9.05 27.70 -3.89
CA ALA A 295 8.86 27.09 -5.21
C ALA A 295 8.13 25.74 -5.10
N VAL A 296 8.50 24.88 -4.15
CA VAL A 296 7.82 23.61 -3.88
C VAL A 296 6.37 23.83 -3.43
N LEU A 297 6.11 24.85 -2.61
CA LEU A 297 4.75 25.20 -2.19
C LEU A 297 3.85 25.56 -3.38
N LEU A 298 4.38 26.22 -4.39
CA LEU A 298 3.63 26.61 -5.58
C LEU A 298 3.48 25.48 -6.59
N VAL A 299 4.55 24.71 -6.80
CA VAL A 299 4.59 23.63 -7.82
C VAL A 299 3.98 22.31 -7.30
N GLY A 300 4.07 22.06 -5.98
CA GLY A 300 3.58 20.83 -5.37
C GLY A 300 2.10 20.53 -5.65
N PRO A 301 1.17 21.47 -5.46
CA PRO A 301 -0.24 21.28 -5.78
C PRO A 301 -0.48 20.97 -7.27
N LEU A 302 0.25 21.64 -8.17
CA LEU A 302 0.17 21.39 -9.62
C LEU A 302 0.64 19.97 -9.96
N ALA A 303 1.77 19.55 -9.43
CA ALA A 303 2.25 18.18 -9.55
C ALA A 303 1.23 17.18 -8.99
N GLY A 304 0.64 17.46 -7.83
CA GLY A 304 -0.42 16.64 -7.22
C GLY A 304 -1.65 16.51 -8.13
N MET A 305 -2.06 17.58 -8.81
CA MET A 305 -3.16 17.52 -9.80
C MET A 305 -2.80 16.65 -11.00
N VAL A 306 -1.60 16.79 -11.54
CA VAL A 306 -1.12 15.97 -12.67
C VAL A 306 -1.08 14.50 -12.27
N PHE A 307 -0.52 14.15 -11.11
CA PHE A 307 -0.50 12.78 -10.60
C PHE A 307 -1.90 12.23 -10.33
N SER A 308 -2.81 13.04 -9.80
CA SER A 308 -4.19 12.62 -9.56
C SER A 308 -4.94 12.33 -10.86
N HIS A 309 -4.67 13.12 -11.91
CA HIS A 309 -5.22 12.87 -13.25
C HIS A 309 -4.62 11.61 -13.87
N ALA A 310 -3.31 11.44 -13.80
CA ALA A 310 -2.61 10.25 -14.30
C ALA A 310 -3.11 8.95 -13.64
N LYS A 311 -3.46 8.96 -12.35
CA LYS A 311 -4.06 7.82 -11.66
C LYS A 311 -5.42 7.40 -12.21
N ARG A 312 -6.16 8.29 -12.87
CA ARG A 312 -7.46 7.97 -13.50
C ARG A 312 -7.28 7.18 -14.80
N VAL A 313 -6.11 7.33 -15.43
CA VAL A 313 -5.74 6.56 -16.62
C VAL A 313 -5.20 5.21 -16.15
N ASN A 314 -6.10 4.23 -15.97
CA ASN A 314 -5.69 2.89 -15.57
C ASN A 314 -5.38 2.05 -16.82
N PRO A 315 -4.11 1.81 -17.16
CA PRO A 315 -3.77 1.05 -18.35
C PRO A 315 -4.29 -0.38 -18.20
N LYS A 316 -4.91 -0.92 -19.27
CA LYS A 316 -5.34 -2.32 -19.32
C LYS A 316 -4.12 -3.23 -19.15
N ALA A 317 -4.34 -4.44 -18.62
CA ALA A 317 -3.23 -5.37 -18.31
C ALA A 317 -2.27 -5.62 -19.48
N HIS A 318 -2.77 -5.68 -20.73
CA HIS A 318 -1.94 -5.92 -21.92
C HIS A 318 -1.04 -4.73 -22.28
N HIS A 319 -1.35 -3.51 -21.86
CA HIS A 319 -0.48 -2.37 -22.10
C HIS A 319 0.76 -2.37 -21.18
N LEU A 320 0.70 -3.01 -20.00
CA LEU A 320 1.82 -3.06 -19.06
C LEU A 320 3.04 -3.78 -19.61
N TYR A 321 2.84 -4.78 -20.48
CA TYR A 321 3.96 -5.50 -21.11
C TYR A 321 4.85 -4.59 -21.96
N TRP A 322 4.33 -3.46 -22.43
CA TRP A 322 5.06 -2.50 -23.27
C TRP A 322 5.35 -1.19 -22.56
N THR A 323 4.41 -0.67 -21.77
CA THR A 323 4.55 0.65 -21.13
C THR A 323 5.59 0.63 -20.01
N VAL A 324 5.71 -0.47 -19.26
CA VAL A 324 6.68 -0.56 -18.16
C VAL A 324 8.11 -0.68 -18.71
N PRO A 325 8.42 -1.55 -19.69
CA PRO A 325 9.74 -1.57 -20.33
C PRO A 325 10.13 -0.24 -20.99
N LEU A 326 9.18 0.44 -21.68
CA LEU A 326 9.44 1.77 -22.24
C LEU A 326 9.80 2.80 -21.19
N GLY A 327 9.15 2.77 -20.02
CA GLY A 327 9.50 3.62 -18.90
C GLY A 327 10.89 3.34 -18.31
N GLY A 328 11.48 2.18 -18.55
CA GLY A 328 12.84 1.84 -18.17
C GLY A 328 13.91 2.42 -19.12
N VAL A 329 13.52 2.92 -20.29
CA VAL A 329 14.41 3.56 -21.27
C VAL A 329 14.55 5.06 -21.01
N ILE A 330 13.55 5.71 -20.41
CA ILE A 330 13.52 7.13 -20.04
C ILE A 330 14.20 7.34 -18.70
#